data_86b28eff3d7f47e5744a20cd64060989
#
_entry.id   86b28eff3d7f47e5744a20cd64060989
#
_cell.length_a   1.000
_cell.length_b   1.000
_cell.length_c   1.000
_cell.angle_alpha   90.00
_cell.angle_beta   90.00
_cell.angle_gamma   90.00
#
_symmetry.space_group_name_H-M   'P 1'
#
loop_
_entity.id
_entity.type
_entity.pdbx_description
1 polymer ?
#
loop_
_entity_poly.entity_id
_entity_poly.type
_entity_poly.pdbx_seq_one_letter_code
_entity_poly.pdbx_strand_id
1 'polypeptide(L)'
;VKEPILEMADSYMNGDSYCSFCSRIKRGVMYSTARKHEFNVIALGQHLDDLAESFLMSAFHGGKLKTMKAHYVNDEGDLRIIRPLVYARERMLADFATKQGLPVIFENCPACFSMPTQRESMKQLLSQQERQVQNLFGSLLATMKPLMKEGMPEETNPSGN
;
A
#
# COMPACT_ATOMS: atom_id res chain seq x y z
N VAL A 1 14.29 -11.84 6.42
CA VAL A 1 13.40 -12.98 6.66
C VAL A 1 13.09 -13.58 5.29
N LYS A 2 13.32 -14.87 5.11
CA LYS A 2 13.01 -15.61 3.86
C LYS A 2 11.83 -16.53 4.17
N GLU A 3 10.66 -16.20 3.61
CA GLU A 3 9.45 -17.00 3.74
C GLU A 3 8.99 -17.46 2.35
N PRO A 4 8.63 -18.75 2.16
CA PRO A 4 8.17 -19.28 0.87
C PRO A 4 6.70 -18.89 0.61
N ILE A 5 6.43 -17.61 0.47
CA ILE A 5 5.06 -17.04 0.40
C ILE A 5 4.24 -17.63 -0.77
N LEU A 6 4.89 -17.93 -1.89
CA LEU A 6 4.20 -18.50 -3.05
C LEU A 6 3.71 -19.93 -2.77
N GLU A 7 4.55 -20.78 -2.18
CA GLU A 7 4.18 -22.14 -1.79
C GLU A 7 3.07 -22.14 -0.74
N MET A 8 3.11 -21.17 0.18
CA MET A 8 2.04 -20.95 1.16
C MET A 8 0.75 -20.50 0.49
N ALA A 9 0.83 -19.64 -0.54
CA ALA A 9 -0.35 -19.19 -1.27
C ALA A 9 -1.04 -20.35 -1.97
N ASP A 10 -0.31 -21.18 -2.67
CA ASP A 10 -0.85 -22.36 -3.36
C ASP A 10 -1.52 -23.37 -2.40
N SER A 11 -1.02 -23.45 -1.16
CA SER A 11 -1.52 -24.41 -0.16
C SER A 11 -2.71 -23.90 0.66
N TYR A 12 -2.81 -22.59 0.89
CA TYR A 12 -3.75 -22.01 1.87
C TYR A 12 -4.72 -20.97 1.29
N MET A 13 -4.69 -20.72 -0.03
CA MET A 13 -5.55 -19.71 -0.65
C MET A 13 -6.97 -20.26 -0.86
N ASN A 14 -7.95 -19.63 -0.23
CA ASN A 14 -9.38 -19.91 -0.41
C ASN A 14 -10.08 -18.71 -1.05
N GLY A 15 -10.03 -18.60 -2.39
CA GLY A 15 -10.82 -17.61 -3.13
C GLY A 15 -10.32 -16.16 -3.11
N ASP A 16 -9.30 -15.84 -2.34
CA ASP A 16 -8.66 -14.51 -2.31
C ASP A 16 -7.73 -14.29 -3.51
N SER A 17 -7.44 -13.02 -3.82
CA SER A 17 -6.38 -12.71 -4.79
C SER A 17 -5.00 -12.99 -4.18
N TYR A 18 -4.04 -13.47 -4.99
CA TYR A 18 -2.64 -13.66 -4.59
C TYR A 18 -2.05 -12.44 -3.89
N CYS A 19 -2.32 -11.24 -4.41
CA CYS A 19 -1.82 -9.98 -3.82
C CYS A 19 -2.38 -9.74 -2.41
N SER A 20 -3.65 -10.05 -2.19
CA SER A 20 -4.31 -9.92 -0.88
C SER A 20 -3.71 -10.88 0.13
N PHE A 21 -3.55 -12.14 -0.24
CA PHE A 21 -2.92 -13.18 0.57
C PHE A 21 -1.47 -12.81 0.92
N CYS A 22 -0.64 -12.51 -0.09
CA CYS A 22 0.76 -12.08 0.11
C CYS A 22 0.88 -10.87 1.04
N SER A 23 -0.02 -9.90 0.92
CA SER A 23 -0.01 -8.71 1.77
C SER A 23 -0.28 -9.06 3.24
N ARG A 24 -1.19 -10.00 3.51
CA ARG A 24 -1.47 -10.48 4.87
C ARG A 24 -0.27 -11.19 5.47
N ILE A 25 0.33 -12.15 4.72
CA ILE A 25 1.51 -12.90 5.19
C ILE A 25 2.69 -11.95 5.42
N LYS A 26 3.02 -11.08 4.46
CA LYS A 26 4.10 -10.09 4.61
C LYS A 26 3.90 -9.22 5.87
N ARG A 27 2.67 -8.79 6.14
CA ARG A 27 2.34 -8.00 7.34
C ARG A 27 2.56 -8.80 8.62
N GLY A 28 2.06 -10.04 8.68
CA GLY A 28 2.26 -10.93 9.83
C GLY A 28 3.74 -11.15 10.14
N VAL A 29 4.54 -11.44 9.11
CA VAL A 29 6.00 -11.62 9.23
C VAL A 29 6.69 -10.35 9.73
N MET A 30 6.31 -9.16 9.21
CA MET A 30 6.87 -7.90 9.69
C MET A 30 6.53 -7.64 11.16
N TYR A 31 5.30 -7.88 11.57
CA TYR A 31 4.86 -7.69 12.96
C TYR A 31 5.58 -8.65 13.91
N SER A 32 5.63 -9.94 13.56
CA SER A 32 6.36 -10.93 14.35
C SER A 32 7.85 -10.61 14.47
N THR A 33 8.46 -10.14 13.37
CA THR A 33 9.88 -9.75 13.36
C THR A 33 10.11 -8.51 14.24
N ALA A 34 9.26 -7.50 14.14
CA ALA A 34 9.35 -6.30 14.97
C ALA A 34 9.27 -6.66 16.46
N ARG A 35 8.29 -7.46 16.86
CA ARG A 35 8.14 -7.94 18.24
C ARG A 35 9.36 -8.73 18.73
N LYS A 36 9.86 -9.64 17.89
CA LYS A 36 11.06 -10.44 18.20
C LYS A 36 12.29 -9.59 18.48
N HIS A 37 12.39 -8.44 17.84
CA HIS A 37 13.52 -7.51 18.00
C HIS A 37 13.18 -6.29 18.87
N GLU A 38 12.07 -6.36 19.60
CA GLU A 38 11.59 -5.31 20.51
C GLU A 38 11.41 -3.93 19.85
N PHE A 39 11.14 -3.90 18.54
CA PHE A 39 10.78 -2.67 17.84
C PHE A 39 9.29 -2.37 18.04
N ASN A 40 8.98 -1.11 18.30
CA ASN A 40 7.62 -0.60 18.46
C ASN A 40 7.12 0.24 17.28
N VAL A 41 7.96 0.43 16.25
CA VAL A 41 7.64 1.20 15.04
C VAL A 41 8.06 0.43 13.80
N ILE A 42 7.16 0.37 12.81
CA ILE A 42 7.44 -0.16 11.47
C ILE A 42 7.26 0.97 10.47
N ALA A 43 8.34 1.33 9.76
CA ALA A 43 8.31 2.27 8.66
C ALA A 43 8.12 1.53 7.33
N LEU A 44 7.08 1.89 6.59
CA LEU A 44 6.76 1.33 5.28
C LEU A 44 7.10 2.32 4.17
N GLY A 45 7.66 1.83 3.07
CA GLY A 45 8.15 2.63 1.95
C GLY A 45 7.09 3.13 0.97
N GLN A 46 5.79 2.98 1.27
CA GLN A 46 4.74 3.48 0.37
C GLN A 46 4.84 5.00 0.20
N HIS A 47 4.68 5.44 -1.03
CA HIS A 47 4.81 6.83 -1.48
C HIS A 47 3.50 7.37 -2.04
N LEU A 48 3.49 8.64 -2.47
CA LEU A 48 2.27 9.32 -2.93
C LEU A 48 1.57 8.60 -4.08
N ASP A 49 2.34 8.03 -5.01
CA ASP A 49 1.78 7.29 -6.16
C ASP A 49 1.04 6.02 -5.69
N ASP A 50 1.58 5.26 -4.71
CA ASP A 50 0.90 4.12 -4.09
C ASP A 50 -0.44 4.51 -3.43
N LEU A 51 -0.46 5.67 -2.76
CA LEU A 51 -1.68 6.16 -2.13
C LEU A 51 -2.73 6.54 -3.17
N ALA A 52 -2.32 7.18 -4.27
CA ALA A 52 -3.20 7.56 -5.36
C ALA A 52 -3.78 6.32 -6.07
N GLU A 53 -2.95 5.32 -6.36
CA GLU A 53 -3.39 4.03 -6.91
C GLU A 53 -4.42 3.36 -5.98
N SER A 54 -4.10 3.28 -4.69
CA SER A 54 -4.99 2.68 -3.69
C SER A 54 -6.32 3.44 -3.56
N PHE A 55 -6.29 4.76 -3.66
CA PHE A 55 -7.48 5.62 -3.64
C PHE A 55 -8.38 5.34 -4.84
N LEU A 56 -7.81 5.32 -6.05
CA LEU A 56 -8.58 5.02 -7.27
C LEU A 56 -9.13 3.59 -7.27
N MET A 57 -8.33 2.61 -6.84
CA MET A 57 -8.82 1.23 -6.69
C MET A 57 -10.00 1.16 -5.73
N SER A 58 -9.93 1.85 -4.58
CA SER A 58 -11.01 1.88 -3.61
C SER A 58 -12.26 2.54 -4.16
N ALA A 59 -12.12 3.65 -4.89
CA ALA A 59 -13.23 4.37 -5.50
C ALA A 59 -13.89 3.57 -6.64
N PHE A 60 -13.10 3.00 -7.55
CA PHE A 60 -13.61 2.36 -8.77
C PHE A 60 -14.14 0.95 -8.53
N HIS A 61 -13.47 0.17 -7.68
CA HIS A 61 -13.82 -1.23 -7.43
C HIS A 61 -14.52 -1.46 -6.09
N GLY A 62 -14.30 -0.57 -5.11
CA GLY A 62 -14.87 -0.70 -3.78
C GLY A 62 -16.03 0.25 -3.47
N GLY A 63 -16.28 1.25 -4.34
CA GLY A 63 -17.30 2.28 -4.09
C GLY A 63 -17.05 3.10 -2.82
N LYS A 64 -15.79 3.22 -2.39
CA LYS A 64 -15.41 3.87 -1.13
C LYS A 64 -14.31 4.88 -1.34
N LEU A 65 -14.42 6.04 -0.70
CA LEU A 65 -13.35 7.04 -0.64
C LEU A 65 -12.36 6.66 0.48
N LYS A 66 -11.39 5.81 0.14
CA LYS A 66 -10.41 5.28 1.10
C LYS A 66 -9.02 5.21 0.45
N THR A 67 -7.99 5.50 1.25
CA THR A 67 -6.59 5.27 0.87
C THR A 67 -5.80 4.73 2.07
N MET A 68 -4.49 4.55 1.92
CA MET A 68 -3.62 4.11 3.01
C MET A 68 -3.47 5.21 4.06
N LYS A 69 -3.55 4.86 5.33
CA LYS A 69 -3.25 5.77 6.44
C LYS A 69 -1.75 6.08 6.47
N ALA A 70 -1.39 7.35 6.66
CA ALA A 70 0.01 7.74 6.79
C ALA A 70 0.63 7.21 8.09
N HIS A 71 -0.21 7.10 9.12
CA HIS A 71 0.17 6.62 10.45
C HIS A 71 -1.05 5.94 11.10
N TYR A 72 -0.80 4.81 11.77
CA TYR A 72 -1.80 4.14 12.61
C TYR A 72 -1.12 3.20 13.60
N VAL A 73 -1.83 2.82 14.65
CA VAL A 73 -1.45 1.75 15.56
C VAL A 73 -2.15 0.46 15.12
N ASN A 74 -1.49 -0.69 15.21
CA ASN A 74 -2.11 -1.98 14.89
C ASN A 74 -3.23 -2.33 15.89
N ASP A 75 -4.01 -3.34 15.58
CA ASP A 75 -5.18 -3.72 16.38
C ASP A 75 -4.81 -4.17 17.80
N GLU A 76 -3.62 -4.75 17.98
CA GLU A 76 -3.08 -5.15 19.29
C GLU A 76 -2.54 -3.98 20.12
N GLY A 77 -2.38 -2.80 19.54
CA GLY A 77 -1.94 -1.59 20.23
C GLY A 77 -0.44 -1.49 20.52
N ASP A 78 0.35 -2.47 20.09
CA ASP A 78 1.78 -2.60 20.43
C ASP A 78 2.74 -2.09 19.36
N LEU A 79 2.28 -1.96 18.10
CA LEU A 79 3.09 -1.53 16.97
C LEU A 79 2.51 -0.30 16.28
N ARG A 80 3.35 0.69 16.09
CA ARG A 80 3.04 1.88 15.30
C ARG A 80 3.54 1.70 13.88
N ILE A 81 2.64 1.85 12.91
CA ILE A 81 2.96 1.78 11.48
C ILE A 81 2.98 3.19 10.91
N ILE A 82 4.07 3.56 10.27
CA ILE A 82 4.27 4.87 9.65
C ILE A 82 4.63 4.74 8.17
N ARG A 83 4.26 5.72 7.37
CA ARG A 83 4.62 5.85 5.95
C ARG A 83 5.26 7.22 5.71
N PRO A 84 6.57 7.36 5.99
CA PRO A 84 7.23 8.68 5.93
C PRO A 84 7.31 9.25 4.51
N LEU A 85 7.15 8.43 3.46
CA LEU A 85 7.29 8.83 2.07
C LEU A 85 5.96 9.22 1.39
N VAL A 86 4.85 9.35 2.12
CA VAL A 86 3.51 9.63 1.54
C VAL A 86 3.40 10.94 0.76
N TYR A 87 4.34 11.86 0.94
CA TYR A 87 4.41 13.11 0.19
C TYR A 87 5.39 13.08 -0.97
N ALA A 88 6.23 12.05 -1.06
CA ALA A 88 7.21 11.88 -2.13
C ALA A 88 6.59 11.17 -3.33
N ARG A 89 6.99 11.57 -4.54
CA ARG A 89 6.62 10.91 -5.80
C ARG A 89 7.57 9.73 -6.08
N GLU A 90 7.05 8.65 -6.66
CA GLU A 90 7.84 7.48 -7.07
C GLU A 90 9.07 7.90 -7.88
N ARG A 91 8.90 8.78 -8.87
CA ARG A 91 9.99 9.26 -9.73
C ARG A 91 11.12 9.95 -8.94
N MET A 92 10.79 10.72 -7.91
CA MET A 92 11.80 11.40 -7.08
C MET A 92 12.62 10.38 -6.29
N LEU A 93 11.97 9.33 -5.79
CA LEU A 93 12.63 8.24 -5.06
C LEU A 93 13.51 7.39 -5.98
N ALA A 94 13.03 7.09 -7.19
CA ALA A 94 13.80 6.37 -8.21
C ALA A 94 15.04 7.15 -8.65
N ASP A 95 14.90 8.44 -8.91
CA ASP A 95 16.01 9.33 -9.25
C ASP A 95 17.04 9.40 -8.12
N PHE A 96 16.58 9.52 -6.88
CA PHE A 96 17.45 9.53 -5.70
C PHE A 96 18.20 8.20 -5.55
N ALA A 97 17.49 7.07 -5.64
CA ALA A 97 18.09 5.74 -5.53
C ALA A 97 19.17 5.52 -6.59
N THR A 98 18.90 5.91 -7.83
CA THR A 98 19.85 5.82 -8.94
C THR A 98 21.09 6.69 -8.70
N LYS A 99 20.90 7.95 -8.30
CA LYS A 99 22.00 8.89 -8.03
C LYS A 99 22.89 8.45 -6.87
N GLN A 100 22.29 7.81 -5.85
CA GLN A 100 23.01 7.33 -4.68
C GLN A 100 23.54 5.89 -4.83
N GLY A 101 23.28 5.21 -5.94
CA GLY A 101 23.70 3.82 -6.16
C GLY A 101 23.07 2.85 -5.16
N LEU A 102 21.83 3.12 -4.72
CA LEU A 102 21.15 2.25 -3.75
C LEU A 102 20.81 0.90 -4.41
N PRO A 103 20.90 -0.21 -3.65
CA PRO A 103 20.53 -1.52 -4.17
C PRO A 103 19.01 -1.58 -4.36
N VAL A 104 18.56 -1.59 -5.60
CA VAL A 104 17.15 -1.78 -5.96
C VAL A 104 16.92 -3.23 -6.30
N ILE A 105 15.98 -3.87 -5.60
CA ILE A 105 15.56 -5.24 -5.91
C ILE A 105 14.37 -5.14 -6.88
N PHE A 106 14.53 -5.69 -8.07
CA PHE A 106 13.42 -5.81 -9.01
C PHE A 106 12.42 -6.85 -8.51
N GLU A 107 11.15 -6.47 -8.44
CA GLU A 107 10.10 -7.43 -8.09
C GLU A 107 9.92 -8.44 -9.21
N ASN A 108 10.17 -9.71 -8.91
CA ASN A 108 9.92 -10.85 -9.80
C ASN A 108 8.74 -11.68 -9.24
N CYS A 109 7.60 -11.04 -9.00
CA CYS A 109 6.43 -11.79 -8.55
C CYS A 109 5.76 -12.51 -9.73
N PRO A 110 5.77 -13.86 -9.82
CA PRO A 110 5.18 -14.59 -10.94
C PRO A 110 3.69 -14.30 -11.13
N ALA A 111 2.97 -14.06 -10.04
CA ALA A 111 1.55 -13.72 -10.10
C ALA A 111 1.26 -12.36 -10.76
N CYS A 112 2.23 -11.45 -10.78
CA CYS A 112 2.09 -10.14 -11.43
C CYS A 112 2.35 -10.19 -12.95
N PHE A 113 2.99 -11.27 -13.44
CA PHE A 113 3.33 -11.40 -14.87
C PHE A 113 2.20 -12.02 -15.71
N SER A 114 1.24 -12.69 -15.09
CA SER A 114 0.22 -13.45 -15.81
C SER A 114 -0.94 -12.61 -16.32
N MET A 115 -1.22 -11.44 -15.72
CA MET A 115 -2.23 -10.48 -16.19
C MET A 115 -1.97 -9.08 -15.60
N PRO A 116 -2.31 -7.98 -16.30
CA PRO A 116 -2.22 -6.64 -15.72
C PRO A 116 -3.09 -6.57 -14.47
N THR A 117 -2.48 -6.27 -13.34
CA THR A 117 -3.21 -6.12 -12.07
C THR A 117 -4.06 -4.86 -12.10
N GLN A 118 -5.12 -4.81 -11.29
CA GLN A 118 -5.92 -3.58 -11.12
C GLN A 118 -5.05 -2.39 -10.72
N ARG A 119 -4.01 -2.62 -9.92
CA ARG A 119 -3.04 -1.59 -9.53
C ARG A 119 -2.27 -1.06 -10.74
N GLU A 120 -1.79 -1.94 -11.61
CA GLU A 120 -1.10 -1.53 -12.83
C GLU A 120 -2.00 -0.70 -13.75
N SER A 121 -3.28 -1.07 -13.87
CA SER A 121 -4.26 -0.29 -14.62
C SER A 121 -4.44 1.12 -14.03
N MET A 122 -4.47 1.26 -12.69
CA MET A 122 -4.55 2.57 -12.04
C MET A 122 -3.28 3.38 -12.23
N LYS A 123 -2.11 2.75 -12.18
CA LYS A 123 -0.81 3.39 -12.45
C LYS A 123 -0.76 3.96 -13.88
N GLN A 124 -1.21 3.19 -14.87
CA GLN A 124 -1.28 3.63 -16.27
C GLN A 124 -2.27 4.77 -16.45
N LEU A 125 -3.45 4.69 -15.84
CA LEU A 125 -4.45 5.75 -15.85
C LEU A 125 -3.89 7.06 -15.26
N LEU A 126 -3.26 6.99 -14.10
CA LEU A 126 -2.62 8.16 -13.45
C LEU A 126 -1.52 8.76 -14.32
N SER A 127 -0.68 7.92 -14.92
CA SER A 127 0.37 8.37 -15.84
C SER A 127 -0.20 9.08 -17.07
N GLN A 128 -1.30 8.58 -17.62
CA GLN A 128 -1.99 9.20 -18.75
C GLN A 128 -2.61 10.55 -18.34
N GLN A 129 -3.28 10.60 -17.21
CA GLN A 129 -3.93 11.81 -16.71
C GLN A 129 -2.91 12.91 -16.32
N GLU A 130 -1.75 12.53 -15.77
CA GLU A 130 -0.71 13.48 -15.39
C GLU A 130 -0.18 14.30 -16.58
N ARG A 131 -0.26 13.75 -17.81
CA ARG A 131 0.11 14.46 -19.05
C ARG A 131 -0.88 15.56 -19.44
N GLN A 132 -2.11 15.43 -18.99
CA GLN A 132 -3.24 16.31 -19.39
C GLN A 132 -3.61 17.28 -18.26
N VAL A 133 -3.46 16.87 -17.02
CA VAL A 133 -3.89 17.64 -15.84
C VAL A 133 -2.67 18.16 -15.10
N GLN A 134 -2.46 19.48 -15.22
CA GLN A 134 -1.42 20.14 -14.45
C GLN A 134 -1.69 19.96 -12.94
N ASN A 135 -0.65 19.61 -12.19
CA ASN A 135 -0.71 19.39 -10.74
C ASN A 135 -1.70 18.27 -10.28
N LEU A 136 -1.91 17.23 -11.10
CA LEU A 136 -2.80 16.11 -10.76
C LEU A 136 -2.51 15.54 -9.36
N PHE A 137 -1.25 15.21 -9.07
CA PHE A 137 -0.86 14.62 -7.79
C PHE A 137 -0.99 15.58 -6.60
N GLY A 138 -0.85 16.87 -6.81
CA GLY A 138 -1.16 17.87 -5.78
C GLY A 138 -2.65 17.89 -5.43
N SER A 139 -3.52 17.82 -6.42
CA SER A 139 -4.98 17.74 -6.24
C SER A 139 -5.38 16.43 -5.56
N LEU A 140 -4.81 15.29 -5.99
CA LEU A 140 -5.04 13.99 -5.36
C LEU A 140 -4.59 13.98 -3.91
N LEU A 141 -3.39 14.53 -3.63
CA LEU A 141 -2.89 14.64 -2.25
C LEU A 141 -3.84 15.47 -1.37
N ALA A 142 -4.31 16.62 -1.85
CA ALA A 142 -5.26 17.45 -1.12
C ALA A 142 -6.55 16.68 -0.78
N THR A 143 -7.07 15.92 -1.75
CA THR A 143 -8.27 15.07 -1.59
C THR A 143 -8.04 13.93 -0.60
N MET A 144 -6.87 13.26 -0.67
CA MET A 144 -6.55 12.12 0.18
C MET A 144 -6.12 12.51 1.59
N LYS A 145 -5.62 13.73 1.82
CA LYS A 145 -5.06 14.17 3.10
C LYS A 145 -5.97 13.95 4.32
N PRO A 146 -7.30 14.20 4.25
CA PRO A 146 -8.21 13.85 5.34
C PRO A 146 -8.30 12.34 5.59
N LEU A 147 -8.23 11.52 4.54
CA LEU A 147 -8.36 10.07 4.59
C LEU A 147 -7.08 9.37 5.11
N MET A 148 -5.94 10.06 5.06
CA MET A 148 -4.63 9.54 5.50
C MET A 148 -4.47 9.60 7.02
N LYS A 149 -5.30 10.35 7.72
CA LYS A 149 -5.28 10.45 9.18
C LYS A 149 -5.74 9.13 9.80
N GLU A 150 -5.31 8.86 11.01
CA GLU A 150 -5.88 7.82 11.83
C GLU A 150 -7.36 8.18 12.06
N GLY A 151 -8.28 7.41 11.48
CA GLY A 151 -9.71 7.63 11.64
C GLY A 151 -10.12 7.32 13.05
N MET A 152 -11.14 8.02 13.57
CA MET A 152 -11.97 7.47 14.64
C MET A 152 -12.45 6.08 14.23
N PRO A 153 -12.65 5.15 15.19
CA PRO A 153 -13.23 3.84 14.87
C PRO A 153 -14.50 4.05 14.05
N GLU A 154 -14.62 3.30 12.95
CA GLU A 154 -15.85 3.35 12.13
C GLU A 154 -17.01 3.10 13.07
N GLU A 155 -17.93 4.07 13.19
CA GLU A 155 -19.21 3.84 13.87
C GLU A 155 -19.82 2.63 13.20
N THR A 156 -19.87 1.53 13.92
CA THR A 156 -20.59 0.33 13.51
C THR A 156 -22.05 0.74 13.38
N ASN A 157 -22.52 0.87 12.16
CA ASN A 157 -23.91 1.21 11.88
C ASN A 157 -24.79 0.06 12.41
N PRO A 158 -25.56 0.23 13.48
CA PRO A 158 -26.37 -0.83 14.06
C PRO A 158 -27.72 -0.91 13.35
N SER A 159 -27.72 -1.00 12.02
CA SER A 159 -28.96 -1.18 11.25
C SER A 159 -28.76 -2.23 10.18
N GLY A 160 -28.75 -3.47 10.64
CA GLY A 160 -29.00 -4.66 9.84
C GLY A 160 -30.16 -5.41 10.49
N ASN A 161 -31.36 -5.03 10.15
CA ASN A 161 -32.56 -5.81 10.41
C ASN A 161 -33.05 -6.36 9.08
#